data_10e293148f8e11aa79e3f79eb305d5ee
#
_entry.id   10e293148f8e11aa79e3f79eb305d5ee
#
_cell.length_a   1.000
_cell.length_b   1.000
_cell.length_c   1.000
_cell.angle_alpha   90.00
_cell.angle_beta   90.00
_cell.angle_gamma   90.00
#
_symmetry.space_group_name_H-M   'P 1'
#
loop_
_entity.id
_entity.type
_entity.pdbx_description
1 polymer ?
#
loop_
_entity_poly.entity_id
_entity_poly.type
_entity_poly.pdbx_seq_one_letter_code
_entity_poly.pdbx_strand_id
1 'polypeptide(L)' 'MDKLGIVYALLGAALAVLLAGAGSALG' A
#
# COMPACT_ATOMS: atom_id res chain seq x y z
N MET A 1 0.00 -0.60 23.92
CA MET A 1 0.33 0.20 22.76
C MET A 1 -0.48 -0.25 21.57
N ASP A 2 -1.03 0.70 20.88
CA ASP A 2 -1.90 0.41 19.75
C ASP A 2 -1.08 0.13 18.51
N LYS A 3 -1.22 -1.08 17.96
CA LYS A 3 -0.53 -1.48 16.75
C LYS A 3 -1.44 -1.48 15.53
N LEU A 4 -2.71 -1.12 15.72
CA LEU A 4 -3.67 -1.11 14.62
C LEU A 4 -3.31 -0.08 13.57
N GLY A 5 -2.77 1.05 14.01
CA GLY A 5 -2.34 2.08 13.07
C GLY A 5 -1.23 1.60 12.16
N ILE A 6 -0.31 0.82 12.72
CA ILE A 6 0.80 0.27 11.94
C ILE A 6 0.30 -0.75 10.92
N VAL A 7 -0.65 -1.59 11.34
CA VAL A 7 -1.22 -2.59 10.44
C VAL A 7 -1.95 -1.93 9.27
N TYR A 8 -2.73 -0.90 9.56
CA TYR A 8 -3.46 -0.19 8.50
C TYR A 8 -2.51 0.53 7.55
N ALA A 9 -1.44 1.10 8.10
CA ALA A 9 -0.45 1.77 7.26
C ALA A 9 0.22 0.77 6.31
N LEU A 10 0.52 -0.41 6.80
CA LEU A 10 1.13 -1.46 5.98
C LEU A 10 0.21 -1.88 4.85
N LEU A 11 -1.06 -2.04 5.14
CA LEU A 11 -2.04 -2.40 4.12
C LEU A 11 -2.17 -1.29 3.08
N GLY A 12 -2.18 -0.05 3.51
CA GLY A 12 -2.25 1.08 2.59
C GLY A 12 -1.04 1.15 1.69
N ALA A 13 0.14 0.90 2.23
CA ALA A 13 1.36 0.90 1.45
C ALA A 13 1.34 -0.19 0.39
N ALA A 14 0.85 -1.39 0.75
CA ALA A 14 0.76 -2.50 -0.20
C ALA A 14 -0.22 -2.18 -1.32
N LEU A 15 -1.35 -1.57 -1.00
CA LEU A 15 -2.31 -1.17 -2.01
C LEU A 15 -1.74 -0.10 -2.93
N ALA A 16 -1.01 0.84 -2.39
CA ALA A 16 -0.39 1.89 -3.19
C ALA A 16 0.58 1.31 -4.21
N VAL A 17 1.37 0.33 -3.79
CA VAL A 17 2.32 -0.33 -4.70
C VAL A 17 1.59 -1.07 -5.80
N LEU A 18 0.52 -1.77 -5.46
CA LEU A 18 -0.26 -2.50 -6.45
C LEU A 18 -0.89 -1.57 -7.47
N LEU A 19 -1.47 -0.47 -7.01
CA LEU A 19 -2.10 0.49 -7.91
C LEU A 19 -1.08 1.18 -8.79
N ALA A 20 0.06 1.55 -8.24
CA ALA A 20 1.12 2.20 -9.02
C ALA A 20 1.67 1.26 -10.06
N GLY A 21 1.90 0.01 -9.69
CA GLY A 21 2.42 -0.99 -10.63
C GLY A 21 1.43 -1.30 -11.73
N ALA A 22 0.15 -1.40 -11.39
CA ALA A 22 -0.88 -1.73 -12.37
C ALA A 22 -1.04 -0.63 -13.42
N GLY A 23 -0.87 0.63 -12.99
CA GLY A 23 -1.09 1.76 -13.89
C GLY A 23 0.16 2.18 -14.64
N SER A 24 1.34 2.00 -14.06
CA SER A 24 2.58 2.47 -14.65
C SER A 24 3.43 1.36 -15.27
N ALA A 25 2.88 0.16 -15.36
CA ALA A 25 3.61 -0.96 -15.97
C ALA A 25 3.92 -0.68 -17.43
N LEU A 26 3.08 0.08 -18.10
CA LEU A 26 3.27 0.40 -19.52
C LEU A 26 4.04 1.70 -19.72
N GLY A 27 4.46 2.27 -18.64
CA GLY A 27 5.21 3.49 -18.72
C GLY A 27 4.40 4.70 -18.50
#